data_8ef0e1b93eaccdfc9a666e91eacb53d8
#
_entry.id   8ef0e1b93eaccdfc9a666e91eacb53d8
#
_cell.length_a   1.000
_cell.length_b   1.000
_cell.length_c   1.000
_cell.angle_alpha   90.00
_cell.angle_beta   90.00
_cell.angle_gamma   90.00
#
_symmetry.space_group_name_H-M   'P 1'
#
loop_
_entity.id
_entity.type
_entity.pdbx_description
1 polymer ?
#
loop_
_entity_poly.entity_id
_entity_poly.type
_entity_poly.pdbx_seq_one_letter_code
_entity_poly.pdbx_strand_id
1 'polypeptide(L)'
;FVCPHSAIRSKVFTAEAVAKAPDTFKHIAIKGKEFNDLHVSYQVAAEDCTGCGICVEVCPARDKSRANHKALDMMPLASLLQRERENWAFFEKLPEYDRGLISWPKMKNAMMAQPLFEFSGACLGCGETPYIRLATQLFGDRMLIANATGCSSIYGGNLPTTPYTTNPEGRGPACSKSLFEDNADFGLGFRLAIDQHRQQAQVLLEQLADQLDSSLVDQVLTADQSDEPGIFAQRERIDSLKQMLLKLDSDPARRLMSIADYL
;
A
#
# COMPACT_ATOMS: atom_id res chain seq x y z
N PHE A 1 -14.05 0.90 2.06
CA PHE A 1 -13.46 2.23 1.83
C PHE A 1 -13.68 3.16 3.02
N VAL A 2 -14.89 3.39 3.45
CA VAL A 2 -15.28 4.46 4.40
C VAL A 2 -14.77 4.34 5.84
N CYS A 3 -14.12 3.24 6.22
CA CYS A 3 -13.60 3.08 7.58
C CYS A 3 -12.45 4.07 7.85
N PRO A 4 -12.59 5.03 8.79
CA PRO A 4 -11.59 6.04 9.05
C PRO A 4 -10.29 5.49 9.64
N HIS A 5 -10.39 4.37 10.36
CA HIS A 5 -9.26 3.70 11.00
C HIS A 5 -8.67 2.55 10.19
N SER A 6 -9.23 2.29 9.01
CA SER A 6 -8.86 1.13 8.19
C SER A 6 -9.03 -0.22 8.92
N ALA A 7 -9.80 -0.25 10.01
CA ALA A 7 -10.06 -1.46 10.78
C ALA A 7 -10.80 -2.55 9.99
N ILE A 8 -11.46 -2.20 8.87
CA ILE A 8 -12.04 -3.17 7.95
C ILE A 8 -11.11 -3.36 6.77
N ARG A 9 -10.63 -4.58 6.59
CA ARG A 9 -9.77 -4.97 5.46
C ARG A 9 -10.41 -6.09 4.63
N SER A 10 -9.98 -6.16 3.39
CA SER A 10 -10.32 -7.25 2.47
C SER A 10 -9.07 -7.86 1.87
N LYS A 11 -9.06 -9.17 1.69
CA LYS A 11 -8.03 -9.89 0.93
C LYS A 11 -8.70 -10.89 0.00
N VAL A 12 -8.03 -11.15 -1.12
CA VAL A 12 -8.34 -12.25 -2.04
C VAL A 12 -7.22 -13.28 -1.97
N PHE A 13 -7.58 -14.56 -1.99
CA PHE A 13 -6.64 -15.66 -1.80
C PHE A 13 -7.21 -16.94 -2.41
N THR A 14 -6.37 -17.99 -2.56
CA THR A 14 -6.79 -19.29 -3.05
C THR A 14 -7.57 -20.07 -1.99
N ALA A 15 -8.35 -21.06 -2.41
CA ALA A 15 -9.08 -21.92 -1.48
C ALA A 15 -8.14 -22.69 -0.52
N GLU A 16 -6.95 -23.05 -0.99
CA GLU A 16 -5.95 -23.76 -0.19
C GLU A 16 -5.40 -22.91 0.96
N ALA A 17 -5.30 -21.59 0.77
CA ALA A 17 -4.78 -20.67 1.79
C ALA A 17 -5.64 -20.67 3.07
N VAL A 18 -6.91 -21.02 2.98
CA VAL A 18 -7.85 -21.08 4.12
C VAL A 18 -8.11 -22.49 4.66
N ALA A 19 -7.39 -23.49 4.21
CA ALA A 19 -7.56 -24.88 4.70
C ALA A 19 -7.32 -25.03 6.22
N LYS A 20 -6.58 -24.12 6.82
CA LYS A 20 -6.28 -24.08 8.27
C LYS A 20 -6.92 -22.87 8.97
N ALA A 21 -7.92 -22.26 8.37
CA ALA A 21 -8.61 -21.13 8.96
C ALA A 21 -9.38 -21.53 10.23
N PRO A 22 -9.54 -20.64 11.21
CA PRO A 22 -10.48 -20.86 12.30
C PRO A 22 -11.90 -21.11 11.77
N ASP A 23 -12.69 -21.93 12.45
CA ASP A 23 -14.08 -22.24 12.03
C ASP A 23 -14.96 -20.98 11.91
N THR A 24 -14.61 -19.93 12.63
CA THR A 24 -15.30 -18.64 12.62
C THR A 24 -14.84 -17.70 11.50
N PHE A 25 -13.77 -18.05 10.77
CA PHE A 25 -13.22 -17.22 9.71
C PHE A 25 -14.10 -17.27 8.47
N LYS A 26 -14.79 -16.17 8.19
CA LYS A 26 -15.74 -16.09 7.07
C LYS A 26 -15.04 -15.73 5.77
N HIS A 27 -15.26 -16.52 4.75
CA HIS A 27 -14.83 -16.26 3.38
C HIS A 27 -15.82 -16.81 2.37
N ILE A 28 -15.80 -16.30 1.15
CA ILE A 28 -16.66 -16.78 0.06
C ILE A 28 -15.87 -16.86 -1.24
N ALA A 29 -16.23 -17.82 -2.11
CA ALA A 29 -15.73 -17.87 -3.47
C ALA A 29 -16.24 -16.68 -4.28
N ILE A 30 -15.35 -16.04 -5.04
CA ILE A 30 -15.70 -14.89 -5.89
C ILE A 30 -16.41 -15.41 -7.14
N LYS A 31 -17.56 -14.81 -7.45
CA LYS A 31 -18.32 -15.08 -8.67
C LYS A 31 -18.08 -13.94 -9.65
N GLY A 32 -17.35 -14.18 -10.72
CA GLY A 32 -17.07 -13.16 -11.73
C GLY A 32 -15.80 -13.41 -12.52
N LYS A 33 -15.54 -12.58 -13.53
CA LYS A 33 -14.35 -12.69 -14.38
C LYS A 33 -13.07 -12.19 -13.70
N GLU A 34 -13.22 -11.26 -12.73
CA GLU A 34 -12.11 -10.73 -11.94
C GLU A 34 -11.92 -11.59 -10.71
N PHE A 35 -10.69 -11.87 -10.35
CA PHE A 35 -10.34 -12.77 -9.25
C PHE A 35 -10.99 -14.17 -9.37
N ASN A 36 -11.06 -14.69 -10.60
CA ASN A 36 -11.65 -15.98 -10.87
C ASN A 36 -10.96 -17.07 -10.02
N ASP A 37 -11.75 -18.04 -9.54
CA ASP A 37 -11.29 -19.16 -8.71
C ASP A 37 -10.63 -18.75 -7.36
N LEU A 38 -10.76 -17.49 -6.97
CA LEU A 38 -10.30 -16.98 -5.69
C LEU A 38 -11.45 -16.83 -4.68
N HIS A 39 -11.08 -16.81 -3.43
CA HIS A 39 -11.94 -16.47 -2.31
C HIS A 39 -11.67 -15.03 -1.83
N VAL A 40 -12.68 -14.41 -1.24
CA VAL A 40 -12.55 -13.11 -0.58
C VAL A 40 -13.00 -13.21 0.86
N SER A 41 -12.29 -12.53 1.73
CA SER A 41 -12.70 -12.27 3.10
C SER A 41 -12.69 -10.79 3.41
N TYR A 42 -13.65 -10.37 4.23
CA TYR A 42 -13.68 -9.06 4.88
C TYR A 42 -13.56 -9.28 6.37
N GLN A 43 -12.48 -8.79 6.95
CA GLN A 43 -12.20 -8.92 8.38
C GLN A 43 -12.15 -7.56 9.06
N VAL A 44 -12.38 -7.56 10.35
CA VAL A 44 -12.34 -6.37 11.19
C VAL A 44 -11.28 -6.55 12.27
N ALA A 45 -10.31 -5.63 12.32
CA ALA A 45 -9.45 -5.45 13.48
C ALA A 45 -10.31 -4.89 14.62
N ALA A 46 -10.95 -5.77 15.39
CA ALA A 46 -11.99 -5.39 16.33
C ALA A 46 -11.45 -4.52 17.48
N GLU A 47 -10.18 -4.71 17.86
CA GLU A 47 -9.50 -3.94 18.92
C GLU A 47 -9.17 -2.52 18.47
N ASP A 48 -8.94 -2.32 17.16
CA ASP A 48 -8.63 -1.03 16.55
C ASP A 48 -9.88 -0.32 16.02
N CYS A 49 -11.05 -0.94 16.15
CA CYS A 49 -12.32 -0.36 15.73
C CYS A 49 -12.77 0.71 16.74
N THR A 50 -12.89 1.96 16.29
CA THR A 50 -13.33 3.09 17.13
C THR A 50 -14.82 3.14 17.39
N GLY A 51 -15.61 2.23 16.82
CA GLY A 51 -17.06 2.15 17.06
C GLY A 51 -17.90 3.27 16.39
N CYS A 52 -17.37 3.98 15.40
CA CYS A 52 -18.06 5.14 14.80
C CYS A 52 -19.34 4.81 14.02
N GLY A 53 -19.60 3.54 13.66
CA GLY A 53 -20.83 3.08 13.01
C GLY A 53 -20.98 3.42 11.52
N ILE A 54 -20.10 4.23 10.92
CA ILE A 54 -20.23 4.67 9.51
C ILE A 54 -20.31 3.48 8.55
N CYS A 55 -19.54 2.44 8.76
CA CYS A 55 -19.55 1.24 7.91
C CYS A 55 -20.92 0.56 7.88
N VAL A 56 -21.63 0.54 9.00
CA VAL A 56 -22.99 0.00 9.10
C VAL A 56 -23.97 0.93 8.41
N GLU A 57 -23.85 2.24 8.64
CA GLU A 57 -24.76 3.23 8.04
C GLU A 57 -24.73 3.19 6.51
N VAL A 58 -23.54 3.19 5.91
CA VAL A 58 -23.39 3.21 4.45
C VAL A 58 -23.44 1.84 3.79
N CYS A 59 -23.51 0.74 4.55
CA CYS A 59 -23.51 -0.61 3.98
C CYS A 59 -24.75 -0.83 3.08
N PRO A 60 -24.56 -1.11 1.78
CA PRO A 60 -25.67 -1.33 0.86
C PRO A 60 -26.24 -2.76 0.98
N ALA A 61 -25.49 -3.68 1.56
CA ALA A 61 -25.87 -5.07 1.66
C ALA A 61 -26.77 -5.28 2.89
N ARG A 62 -27.86 -6.02 2.69
CA ARG A 62 -28.82 -6.36 3.74
C ARG A 62 -28.85 -7.86 3.95
N ASP A 63 -29.03 -8.28 5.19
CA ASP A 63 -29.31 -9.67 5.53
C ASP A 63 -30.75 -10.00 5.06
N LYS A 64 -30.86 -10.91 4.10
CA LYS A 64 -32.17 -11.34 3.56
C LYS A 64 -32.94 -12.24 4.52
N SER A 65 -32.27 -12.80 5.53
CA SER A 65 -32.88 -13.68 6.53
C SER A 65 -33.50 -12.93 7.71
N ARG A 66 -33.12 -11.65 7.90
CA ARG A 66 -33.55 -10.84 9.04
C ARG A 66 -34.04 -9.46 8.59
N ALA A 67 -35.24 -9.09 8.95
CA ALA A 67 -35.76 -7.76 8.68
C ALA A 67 -34.90 -6.69 9.39
N ASN A 68 -34.58 -5.62 8.67
CA ASN A 68 -33.80 -4.47 9.16
C ASN A 68 -32.35 -4.73 9.57
N HIS A 69 -31.80 -5.90 9.27
CA HIS A 69 -30.37 -6.17 9.46
C HIS A 69 -29.59 -5.88 8.19
N LYS A 70 -28.41 -5.27 8.36
CA LYS A 70 -27.42 -5.10 7.30
C LYS A 70 -26.40 -6.26 7.33
N ALA A 71 -25.54 -6.35 6.33
CA ALA A 71 -24.45 -7.33 6.34
C ALA A 71 -23.38 -7.03 7.38
N LEU A 72 -23.33 -5.81 7.90
CA LEU A 72 -22.51 -5.37 9.02
C LEU A 72 -23.40 -4.83 10.12
N ASP A 73 -23.13 -5.26 11.33
CA ASP A 73 -23.83 -4.78 12.55
C ASP A 73 -22.81 -4.35 13.60
N MET A 74 -23.20 -3.39 14.44
CA MET A 74 -22.44 -3.02 15.64
C MET A 74 -22.79 -3.95 16.79
N MET A 75 -21.79 -4.51 17.45
CA MET A 75 -21.98 -5.41 18.58
C MET A 75 -21.01 -5.05 19.72
N PRO A 76 -21.34 -5.39 20.99
CA PRO A 76 -20.41 -5.21 22.11
C PRO A 76 -19.12 -6.00 21.88
N LEU A 77 -17.96 -5.32 21.96
CA LEU A 77 -16.64 -5.90 21.70
C LEU A 77 -16.33 -7.09 22.62
N ALA A 78 -16.64 -6.98 23.91
CA ALA A 78 -16.28 -7.98 24.91
C ALA A 78 -16.75 -9.41 24.55
N SER A 79 -17.90 -9.54 23.92
CA SER A 79 -18.45 -10.84 23.50
C SER A 79 -17.79 -11.44 22.26
N LEU A 80 -17.04 -10.64 21.50
CA LEU A 80 -16.49 -11.01 20.21
C LEU A 80 -14.95 -11.06 20.22
N LEU A 81 -14.32 -10.44 21.20
CA LEU A 81 -12.92 -10.08 21.20
C LEU A 81 -12.00 -11.28 20.89
N GLN A 82 -12.15 -12.38 21.61
CA GLN A 82 -11.28 -13.55 21.41
C GLN A 82 -11.40 -14.13 20.01
N ARG A 83 -12.63 -14.28 19.52
CA ARG A 83 -12.91 -14.80 18.20
C ARG A 83 -12.34 -13.90 17.10
N GLU A 84 -12.53 -12.61 17.22
CA GLU A 84 -12.06 -11.67 16.19
C GLU A 84 -10.54 -11.50 16.21
N ARG A 85 -9.88 -11.63 17.37
CA ARG A 85 -8.42 -11.72 17.45
C ARG A 85 -7.86 -12.91 16.66
N GLU A 86 -8.45 -14.10 16.85
CA GLU A 86 -8.03 -15.31 16.14
C GLU A 86 -8.23 -15.18 14.63
N ASN A 87 -9.38 -14.65 14.22
CA ASN A 87 -9.69 -14.39 12.82
C ASN A 87 -8.75 -13.36 12.21
N TRP A 88 -8.46 -12.26 12.93
CA TRP A 88 -7.56 -11.22 12.47
C TRP A 88 -6.11 -11.70 12.36
N ALA A 89 -5.61 -12.41 13.38
CA ALA A 89 -4.27 -12.99 13.36
C ALA A 89 -4.07 -14.01 12.24
N PHE A 90 -5.12 -14.74 11.84
CA PHE A 90 -5.09 -15.60 10.67
C PHE A 90 -5.12 -14.78 9.37
N PHE A 91 -5.98 -13.77 9.28
CA PHE A 91 -6.11 -12.90 8.12
C PHE A 91 -4.80 -12.16 7.78
N GLU A 92 -4.08 -11.68 8.78
CA GLU A 92 -2.79 -11.01 8.57
C GLU A 92 -1.75 -11.91 7.91
N LYS A 93 -1.76 -13.20 8.23
CA LYS A 93 -0.83 -14.20 7.67
C LYS A 93 -1.16 -14.63 6.24
N LEU A 94 -2.36 -14.33 5.76
CA LEU A 94 -2.71 -14.60 4.37
C LEU A 94 -1.86 -13.74 3.43
N PRO A 95 -1.37 -14.30 2.31
CA PRO A 95 -0.57 -13.55 1.36
C PRO A 95 -1.36 -12.36 0.80
N GLU A 96 -0.67 -11.28 0.50
CA GLU A 96 -1.25 -10.19 -0.28
C GLU A 96 -1.40 -10.61 -1.75
N TYR A 97 -2.42 -10.09 -2.41
CA TYR A 97 -2.64 -10.36 -3.82
C TYR A 97 -1.65 -9.58 -4.69
N ASP A 98 -1.18 -10.20 -5.76
CA ASP A 98 -0.24 -9.59 -6.68
C ASP A 98 -0.81 -8.30 -7.28
N ARG A 99 -0.12 -7.19 -7.06
CA ARG A 99 -0.50 -5.87 -7.54
C ARG A 99 -0.58 -5.79 -9.06
N GLY A 100 0.29 -6.51 -9.78
CA GLY A 100 0.30 -6.59 -11.24
C GLY A 100 -0.98 -7.20 -11.83
N LEU A 101 -1.74 -7.95 -11.04
CA LEU A 101 -2.98 -8.60 -11.45
C LEU A 101 -4.24 -7.81 -11.06
N ILE A 102 -4.10 -6.68 -10.37
CA ILE A 102 -5.23 -5.85 -9.95
C ILE A 102 -5.70 -4.96 -11.11
N SER A 103 -6.98 -4.99 -11.43
CA SER A 103 -7.62 -4.01 -12.34
C SER A 103 -7.92 -2.71 -11.58
N TRP A 104 -6.97 -1.79 -11.57
CA TRP A 104 -6.94 -0.57 -10.77
C TRP A 104 -8.10 0.41 -10.97
N PRO A 105 -8.70 0.59 -12.19
CA PRO A 105 -9.77 1.55 -12.38
C PRO A 105 -11.03 1.29 -11.55
N LYS A 106 -11.13 0.13 -10.92
CA LYS A 106 -12.29 -0.24 -10.10
C LYS A 106 -11.96 -0.14 -8.62
N MET A 107 -12.66 0.74 -7.91
CA MET A 107 -12.51 0.95 -6.47
C MET A 107 -12.55 -0.37 -5.66
N LYS A 108 -13.50 -1.27 -5.97
CA LYS A 108 -13.60 -2.56 -5.28
C LYS A 108 -12.33 -3.42 -5.41
N ASN A 109 -11.60 -3.29 -6.53
CA ASN A 109 -10.38 -4.05 -6.76
C ASN A 109 -9.19 -3.38 -6.06
N ALA A 110 -9.10 -2.05 -6.13
CA ALA A 110 -8.08 -1.30 -5.39
C ALA A 110 -8.14 -1.56 -3.88
N MET A 111 -9.34 -1.80 -3.33
CA MET A 111 -9.51 -2.15 -1.91
C MET A 111 -8.95 -3.54 -1.54
N MET A 112 -8.60 -4.39 -2.51
CA MET A 112 -7.93 -5.68 -2.26
C MET A 112 -6.42 -5.54 -2.10
N ALA A 113 -5.83 -4.39 -2.48
CA ALA A 113 -4.43 -4.11 -2.24
C ALA A 113 -4.18 -3.82 -0.75
N GLN A 114 -2.99 -4.20 -0.27
CA GLN A 114 -2.56 -3.88 1.08
C GLN A 114 -2.56 -2.37 1.30
N PRO A 115 -3.24 -1.85 2.33
CA PRO A 115 -3.09 -0.47 2.72
C PRO A 115 -1.76 -0.26 3.45
N LEU A 116 -1.12 0.87 3.20
CA LEU A 116 0.10 1.27 3.90
C LEU A 116 -0.15 2.49 4.80
N PHE A 117 -1.39 2.69 5.18
CA PHE A 117 -1.86 3.67 6.15
C PHE A 117 -3.07 3.09 6.88
N GLU A 118 -2.89 2.79 8.17
CA GLU A 118 -3.91 2.16 9.03
C GLU A 118 -3.80 2.66 10.47
N PHE A 119 -4.88 2.56 11.23
CA PHE A 119 -4.94 2.82 12.67
C PHE A 119 -4.39 4.20 13.06
N SER A 120 -4.82 5.22 12.33
CA SER A 120 -4.24 6.58 12.37
C SER A 120 -4.46 7.35 13.67
N GLY A 121 -5.37 6.92 14.55
CA GLY A 121 -5.77 7.70 15.72
C GLY A 121 -6.57 8.97 15.39
N ALA A 122 -7.02 9.14 14.14
CA ALA A 122 -7.87 10.24 13.73
C ALA A 122 -9.24 10.21 14.42
N CYS A 123 -9.97 11.32 14.37
CA CYS A 123 -11.29 11.45 15.00
C CYS A 123 -12.26 10.35 14.52
N LEU A 124 -13.21 10.00 15.39
CA LEU A 124 -14.33 9.14 15.04
C LEU A 124 -15.05 9.69 13.81
N GLY A 125 -15.17 8.87 12.77
CA GLY A 125 -15.85 9.28 11.55
C GLY A 125 -15.06 10.24 10.66
N CYS A 126 -13.73 10.37 10.84
CA CYS A 126 -12.90 11.21 9.99
C CYS A 126 -13.14 10.91 8.50
N GLY A 127 -13.43 11.95 7.71
CA GLY A 127 -13.69 11.83 6.27
C GLY A 127 -12.43 11.89 5.41
N GLU A 128 -11.28 12.22 5.97
CA GLU A 128 -10.01 12.39 5.26
C GLU A 128 -9.23 11.07 5.15
N THR A 129 -9.10 10.34 6.25
CA THR A 129 -8.24 9.15 6.34
C THR A 129 -8.57 8.03 5.38
N PRO A 130 -9.83 7.78 4.96
CA PRO A 130 -10.14 6.81 3.92
C PRO A 130 -9.49 7.12 2.56
N TYR A 131 -9.35 8.39 2.21
CA TYR A 131 -8.67 8.82 0.98
C TYR A 131 -7.16 8.65 1.06
N ILE A 132 -6.57 8.91 2.22
CA ILE A 132 -5.13 8.66 2.44
C ILE A 132 -4.85 7.16 2.35
N ARG A 133 -5.69 6.34 2.98
CA ARG A 133 -5.62 4.88 2.82
C ARG A 133 -5.64 4.47 1.34
N LEU A 134 -6.62 4.96 0.58
CA LEU A 134 -6.72 4.68 -0.86
C LEU A 134 -5.46 5.13 -1.61
N ALA A 135 -4.96 6.33 -1.34
CA ALA A 135 -3.74 6.82 -1.96
C ALA A 135 -2.55 5.90 -1.67
N THR A 136 -2.42 5.37 -0.44
CA THR A 136 -1.37 4.41 -0.12
C THR A 136 -1.58 3.03 -0.75
N GLN A 137 -2.81 2.60 -0.96
CA GLN A 137 -3.09 1.37 -1.71
C GLN A 137 -2.70 1.49 -3.19
N LEU A 138 -2.90 2.67 -3.79
CA LEU A 138 -2.57 2.94 -5.19
C LEU A 138 -1.06 3.20 -5.41
N PHE A 139 -0.43 3.97 -4.52
CA PHE A 139 0.89 4.55 -4.76
C PHE A 139 1.86 4.37 -3.59
N GLY A 140 1.45 3.78 -2.47
CA GLY A 140 2.17 3.82 -1.21
C GLY A 140 3.60 3.27 -1.25
N ASP A 141 3.87 2.29 -2.09
CA ASP A 141 5.18 1.67 -2.27
C ASP A 141 6.23 2.59 -2.94
N ARG A 142 5.80 3.75 -3.45
CA ARG A 142 6.63 4.75 -4.14
C ARG A 142 6.25 6.20 -3.79
N MET A 143 5.49 6.40 -2.71
CA MET A 143 4.90 7.68 -2.37
C MET A 143 5.82 8.51 -1.49
N LEU A 144 6.12 9.75 -1.89
CA LEU A 144 6.75 10.76 -1.07
C LEU A 144 5.72 11.83 -0.69
N ILE A 145 5.65 12.16 0.58
CA ILE A 145 4.62 13.05 1.13
C ILE A 145 5.27 14.28 1.74
N ALA A 146 5.01 15.43 1.14
CA ALA A 146 5.24 16.73 1.76
C ALA A 146 3.97 17.12 2.53
N ASN A 147 4.01 17.04 3.86
CA ASN A 147 2.84 17.20 4.70
C ASN A 147 2.88 18.56 5.42
N ALA A 148 1.85 19.38 5.20
CA ALA A 148 1.68 20.63 5.91
C ALA A 148 1.17 20.42 7.35
N THR A 149 1.35 21.43 8.20
CA THR A 149 0.78 21.44 9.54
C THR A 149 -0.75 21.40 9.49
N GLY A 150 -1.35 20.44 10.16
CA GLY A 150 -2.79 20.21 10.21
C GLY A 150 -3.13 18.85 10.81
N CYS A 151 -4.34 18.34 10.59
CA CYS A 151 -4.75 17.03 11.10
C CYS A 151 -3.84 15.90 10.60
N SER A 152 -3.46 15.91 9.33
CA SER A 152 -2.60 14.89 8.74
C SER A 152 -1.18 14.87 9.34
N SER A 153 -0.67 16.00 9.80
CA SER A 153 0.60 16.05 10.53
C SER A 153 0.47 15.52 11.95
N ILE A 154 -0.69 15.68 12.58
CA ILE A 154 -0.93 15.20 13.94
C ILE A 154 -1.04 13.66 13.96
N TYR A 155 -1.98 13.08 13.19
CA TYR A 155 -2.13 11.62 13.19
C TYR A 155 -1.04 10.90 12.37
N GLY A 156 -0.46 11.54 11.38
CA GLY A 156 0.56 10.93 10.49
C GLY A 156 1.98 11.01 11.00
N GLY A 157 2.27 11.81 12.00
CA GLY A 157 3.64 12.06 12.43
C GLY A 157 3.84 12.22 13.92
N ASN A 158 2.99 11.61 14.70
CA ASN A 158 3.12 11.60 16.15
C ASN A 158 4.14 10.53 16.57
N LEU A 159 5.42 10.82 16.34
CA LEU A 159 6.52 9.89 16.65
C LEU A 159 6.55 9.53 18.14
N PRO A 160 6.92 8.29 18.50
CA PRO A 160 7.52 7.26 17.64
C PRO A 160 6.50 6.40 16.84
N THR A 161 5.23 6.63 17.02
CA THR A 161 4.16 5.90 16.31
C THR A 161 3.78 6.62 15.02
N THR A 162 3.50 5.87 13.99
CA THR A 162 3.00 6.38 12.73
C THR A 162 1.98 5.42 12.13
N PRO A 163 0.91 5.89 11.49
CA PRO A 163 -0.03 5.03 10.77
C PRO A 163 0.50 4.54 9.43
N TYR A 164 1.62 5.07 8.96
CA TYR A 164 2.28 4.60 7.75
C TYR A 164 3.12 3.38 8.02
N THR A 165 3.12 2.42 7.09
CA THR A 165 3.89 1.18 7.16
C THR A 165 4.52 0.84 5.81
N THR A 166 5.28 -0.24 5.77
CA THR A 166 5.89 -0.78 4.55
C THR A 166 5.22 -2.10 4.15
N ASN A 167 5.33 -2.42 2.86
CA ASN A 167 4.98 -3.73 2.34
C ASN A 167 6.08 -4.77 2.69
N PRO A 168 5.90 -6.07 2.33
CA PRO A 168 6.89 -7.11 2.59
C PRO A 168 8.27 -6.84 1.98
N GLU A 169 8.34 -6.06 0.89
CA GLU A 169 9.59 -5.66 0.22
C GLU A 169 10.26 -4.46 0.91
N GLY A 170 9.74 -3.99 2.04
CA GLY A 170 10.26 -2.85 2.80
C GLY A 170 9.97 -1.48 2.16
N ARG A 171 9.06 -1.41 1.18
CA ARG A 171 8.67 -0.17 0.50
C ARG A 171 7.39 0.40 1.10
N GLY A 172 7.36 1.70 1.32
CA GLY A 172 6.18 2.39 1.87
C GLY A 172 6.30 3.91 1.78
N PRO A 173 5.24 4.64 2.18
CA PRO A 173 5.24 6.08 2.12
C PRO A 173 6.33 6.70 2.98
N ALA A 174 7.11 7.63 2.43
CA ALA A 174 8.02 8.48 3.17
C ALA A 174 7.36 9.84 3.38
N CYS A 175 7.06 10.18 4.63
CA CYS A 175 6.39 11.42 5.00
C CYS A 175 7.34 12.36 5.72
N SER A 176 7.46 13.58 5.22
CA SER A 176 8.15 14.68 5.89
C SER A 176 7.22 15.88 6.05
N LYS A 177 7.48 16.69 7.05
CA LYS A 177 6.58 17.77 7.46
C LYS A 177 7.21 19.13 7.32
N SER A 178 6.38 20.10 6.94
CA SER A 178 6.68 21.52 6.93
C SER A 178 5.59 22.30 7.63
N LEU A 179 5.79 23.61 7.77
CA LEU A 179 4.72 24.52 8.12
C LEU A 179 3.73 24.66 6.95
N PHE A 180 2.54 25.16 7.26
CA PHE A 180 1.50 25.36 6.24
C PHE A 180 1.94 26.36 5.18
N GLU A 181 2.64 27.40 5.60
CA GLU A 181 3.05 28.56 4.78
C GLU A 181 4.10 28.18 3.73
N ASP A 182 4.94 27.19 4.00
CA ASP A 182 6.07 26.79 3.14
C ASP A 182 5.89 25.43 2.47
N ASN A 183 4.73 24.81 2.63
CA ASN A 183 4.52 23.42 2.15
C ASN A 183 4.61 23.28 0.63
N ALA A 184 4.21 24.28 -0.13
CA ALA A 184 4.32 24.29 -1.58
C ALA A 184 5.78 24.25 -2.04
N ASP A 185 6.63 25.08 -1.43
CA ASP A 185 8.07 25.14 -1.70
C ASP A 185 8.76 23.84 -1.26
N PHE A 186 8.35 23.30 -0.12
CA PHE A 186 8.86 22.05 0.40
C PHE A 186 8.54 20.86 -0.55
N GLY A 187 7.30 20.79 -1.04
CA GLY A 187 6.90 19.78 -2.02
C GLY A 187 7.60 19.95 -3.37
N LEU A 188 7.78 21.19 -3.84
CA LEU A 188 8.59 21.49 -5.02
C LEU A 188 10.05 21.04 -4.82
N GLY A 189 10.62 21.29 -3.63
CA GLY A 189 11.96 20.86 -3.29
C GLY A 189 12.15 19.35 -3.43
N PHE A 190 11.19 18.54 -2.99
CA PHE A 190 11.20 17.08 -3.21
C PHE A 190 11.23 16.73 -4.70
N ARG A 191 10.38 17.39 -5.50
CA ARG A 191 10.32 17.12 -6.94
C ARG A 191 11.67 17.44 -7.61
N LEU A 192 12.23 18.59 -7.32
CA LEU A 192 13.53 19.01 -7.88
C LEU A 192 14.66 18.06 -7.45
N ALA A 193 14.68 17.62 -6.20
CA ALA A 193 15.68 16.67 -5.70
C ALA A 193 15.57 15.32 -6.42
N ILE A 194 14.36 14.78 -6.60
CA ILE A 194 14.12 13.53 -7.33
C ILE A 194 14.58 13.66 -8.79
N ASP A 195 14.22 14.73 -9.46
CA ASP A 195 14.61 14.96 -10.85
C ASP A 195 16.13 15.06 -10.99
N GLN A 196 16.81 15.73 -10.06
CA GLN A 196 18.26 15.84 -10.02
C GLN A 196 18.92 14.48 -9.80
N HIS A 197 18.43 13.67 -8.86
CA HIS A 197 18.95 12.32 -8.64
C HIS A 197 18.73 11.42 -9.85
N ARG A 198 17.57 11.48 -10.47
CA ARG A 198 17.26 10.75 -11.69
C ARG A 198 18.23 11.12 -12.84
N GLN A 199 18.40 12.40 -13.09
CA GLN A 199 19.33 12.89 -14.12
C GLN A 199 20.78 12.43 -13.83
N GLN A 200 21.20 12.52 -12.58
CA GLN A 200 22.54 12.07 -12.17
C GLN A 200 22.70 10.56 -12.36
N ALA A 201 21.68 9.77 -12.01
CA ALA A 201 21.70 8.31 -12.22
C ALA A 201 21.79 7.95 -13.70
N GLN A 202 21.05 8.64 -14.57
CA GLN A 202 21.13 8.45 -16.03
C GLN A 202 22.52 8.75 -16.56
N VAL A 203 23.12 9.89 -16.20
CA VAL A 203 24.47 10.25 -16.62
C VAL A 203 25.50 9.21 -16.15
N LEU A 204 25.42 8.75 -14.91
CA LEU A 204 26.33 7.72 -14.39
C LEU A 204 26.14 6.38 -15.09
N LEU A 205 24.89 6.01 -15.41
CA LEU A 205 24.59 4.79 -16.16
C LEU A 205 25.20 4.84 -17.58
N GLU A 206 25.04 5.96 -18.27
CA GLU A 206 25.65 6.19 -19.60
C GLU A 206 27.18 6.15 -19.55
N GLN A 207 27.79 6.73 -18.50
CA GLN A 207 29.26 6.67 -18.31
C GLN A 207 29.79 5.25 -18.10
N LEU A 208 28.98 4.36 -17.55
CA LEU A 208 29.32 2.97 -17.28
C LEU A 208 28.85 2.01 -18.37
N ALA A 209 28.22 2.48 -19.44
CA ALA A 209 27.61 1.65 -20.48
C ALA A 209 28.58 0.63 -21.10
N ASP A 210 29.84 1.02 -21.30
CA ASP A 210 30.87 0.12 -21.86
C ASP A 210 31.30 -1.01 -20.90
N GLN A 211 30.95 -0.89 -19.60
CA GLN A 211 31.29 -1.86 -18.55
C GLN A 211 30.11 -2.71 -18.12
N LEU A 212 28.92 -2.40 -18.66
CA LEU A 212 27.65 -3.05 -18.36
C LEU A 212 27.07 -3.73 -19.60
N ASP A 213 26.03 -4.52 -19.41
CA ASP A 213 25.24 -5.07 -20.50
C ASP A 213 24.49 -3.94 -21.22
N SER A 214 24.85 -3.67 -22.49
CA SER A 214 24.25 -2.60 -23.28
C SER A 214 22.74 -2.77 -23.45
N SER A 215 22.24 -4.01 -23.54
CA SER A 215 20.81 -4.29 -23.62
C SER A 215 20.09 -3.89 -22.34
N LEU A 216 20.68 -4.15 -21.17
CA LEU A 216 20.11 -3.73 -19.89
C LEU A 216 20.10 -2.21 -19.74
N VAL A 217 21.20 -1.54 -20.14
CA VAL A 217 21.29 -0.06 -20.11
C VAL A 217 20.16 0.56 -20.94
N ASP A 218 19.99 0.11 -22.17
CA ASP A 218 18.92 0.62 -23.06
C ASP A 218 17.53 0.36 -22.48
N GLN A 219 17.28 -0.83 -21.95
CA GLN A 219 16.00 -1.18 -21.33
C GLN A 219 15.69 -0.34 -20.09
N VAL A 220 16.70 -0.01 -19.27
CA VAL A 220 16.53 0.85 -18.09
C VAL A 220 16.18 2.28 -18.51
N LEU A 221 16.91 2.82 -19.50
CA LEU A 221 16.72 4.21 -19.95
C LEU A 221 15.39 4.44 -20.69
N THR A 222 14.88 3.41 -21.40
CA THR A 222 13.67 3.52 -22.23
C THR A 222 12.43 2.89 -21.62
N ALA A 223 12.51 2.43 -20.37
CA ALA A 223 11.42 1.73 -19.71
C ALA A 223 10.15 2.57 -19.61
N ASP A 224 9.04 2.01 -20.04
CA ASP A 224 7.71 2.54 -19.72
C ASP A 224 7.32 2.16 -18.28
N GLN A 225 7.09 3.15 -17.45
CA GLN A 225 6.67 3.03 -16.06
C GLN A 225 5.28 3.62 -15.83
N SER A 226 4.44 3.65 -16.84
CA SER A 226 3.10 4.24 -16.78
C SER A 226 2.08 3.36 -16.04
N ASP A 227 2.37 2.06 -15.91
CA ASP A 227 1.51 1.09 -15.24
C ASP A 227 2.26 0.19 -14.24
N GLU A 228 1.55 -0.58 -13.44
CA GLU A 228 2.14 -1.47 -12.42
C GLU A 228 3.06 -2.54 -13.02
N PRO A 229 2.71 -3.25 -14.12
CA PRO A 229 3.63 -4.20 -14.74
C PRO A 229 4.94 -3.55 -15.22
N GLY A 230 4.86 -2.37 -15.81
CA GLY A 230 6.04 -1.61 -16.27
C GLY A 230 6.94 -1.19 -15.11
N ILE A 231 6.35 -0.71 -14.02
CA ILE A 231 7.07 -0.36 -12.79
C ILE A 231 7.74 -1.60 -12.17
N PHE A 232 7.04 -2.73 -12.11
CA PHE A 232 7.60 -3.98 -11.61
C PHE A 232 8.79 -4.45 -12.44
N ALA A 233 8.63 -4.49 -13.77
CA ALA A 233 9.69 -4.88 -14.69
C ALA A 233 10.92 -3.94 -14.57
N GLN A 234 10.71 -2.64 -14.35
CA GLN A 234 11.81 -1.70 -14.12
C GLN A 234 12.55 -2.00 -12.82
N ARG A 235 11.85 -2.32 -11.74
CA ARG A 235 12.47 -2.73 -10.47
C ARG A 235 13.37 -3.96 -10.62
N GLU A 236 12.93 -4.97 -11.36
CA GLU A 236 13.76 -6.16 -11.65
C GLU A 236 15.02 -5.81 -12.46
N ARG A 237 14.90 -4.87 -13.42
CA ARG A 237 16.08 -4.37 -14.15
C ARG A 237 17.05 -3.62 -13.23
N ILE A 238 16.54 -2.79 -12.32
CA ILE A 238 17.36 -2.06 -11.36
C ILE A 238 18.04 -3.02 -10.38
N ASP A 239 17.36 -4.05 -9.91
CA ASP A 239 18.00 -5.08 -9.07
C ASP A 239 19.12 -5.81 -9.82
N SER A 240 18.90 -6.14 -11.09
CA SER A 240 19.93 -6.73 -11.97
C SER A 240 21.12 -5.78 -12.18
N LEU A 241 20.84 -4.50 -12.44
CA LEU A 241 21.86 -3.45 -12.54
C LEU A 241 22.70 -3.36 -11.26
N LYS A 242 22.07 -3.32 -10.10
CA LYS A 242 22.76 -3.29 -8.80
C LYS A 242 23.68 -4.50 -8.61
N GLN A 243 23.28 -5.70 -9.04
CA GLN A 243 24.13 -6.89 -8.99
C GLN A 243 25.37 -6.79 -9.90
N MET A 244 25.26 -6.10 -11.03
CA MET A 244 26.40 -5.82 -11.90
C MET A 244 27.31 -4.76 -11.29
N LEU A 245 26.75 -3.67 -10.75
CA LEU A 245 27.51 -2.59 -10.12
C LEU A 245 28.35 -3.06 -8.93
N LEU A 246 27.87 -4.06 -8.17
CA LEU A 246 28.63 -4.66 -7.07
C LEU A 246 29.98 -5.29 -7.51
N LYS A 247 30.09 -5.65 -8.78
CA LYS A 247 31.32 -6.25 -9.34
C LYS A 247 32.32 -5.22 -9.86
N LEU A 248 31.90 -3.95 -9.95
CA LEU A 248 32.72 -2.85 -10.45
C LEU A 248 33.32 -2.07 -9.29
N ASP A 249 34.66 -2.06 -9.19
CA ASP A 249 35.36 -1.26 -8.17
C ASP A 249 35.74 0.11 -8.74
N SER A 250 34.74 0.97 -8.93
CA SER A 250 34.92 2.33 -9.41
C SER A 250 34.04 3.32 -8.65
N ASP A 251 34.46 4.59 -8.57
CA ASP A 251 33.66 5.63 -7.91
C ASP A 251 32.35 5.88 -8.62
N PRO A 252 32.25 5.95 -9.96
CA PRO A 252 30.96 6.06 -10.65
C PRO A 252 29.99 4.91 -10.33
N ALA A 253 30.50 3.66 -10.22
CA ALA A 253 29.66 2.51 -9.89
C ALA A 253 29.10 2.60 -8.45
N ARG A 254 29.91 3.00 -7.47
CA ARG A 254 29.45 3.21 -6.09
C ARG A 254 28.43 4.33 -6.00
N ARG A 255 28.63 5.42 -6.72
CA ARG A 255 27.67 6.55 -6.79
C ARG A 255 26.37 6.12 -7.45
N LEU A 256 26.41 5.44 -8.60
CA LEU A 256 25.21 4.93 -9.26
C LEU A 256 24.46 3.96 -8.36
N MET A 257 25.15 3.06 -7.67
CA MET A 257 24.54 2.13 -6.71
C MET A 257 23.67 2.86 -5.68
N SER A 258 24.12 4.01 -5.16
CA SER A 258 23.40 4.76 -4.11
C SER A 258 22.14 5.47 -4.59
N ILE A 259 22.00 5.70 -5.91
CA ILE A 259 20.89 6.43 -6.51
C ILE A 259 20.18 5.67 -7.64
N ALA A 260 20.49 4.38 -7.84
CA ALA A 260 19.90 3.57 -8.91
C ALA A 260 18.36 3.45 -8.82
N ASP A 261 17.80 3.53 -7.62
CA ASP A 261 16.34 3.47 -7.40
C ASP A 261 15.57 4.69 -7.96
N TYR A 262 16.25 5.71 -8.47
CA TYR A 262 15.62 6.83 -9.15
C TYR A 262 15.49 6.64 -10.68
N LEU A 263 16.03 5.55 -11.23
CA LEU A 263 15.88 5.16 -12.63
C LEU A 263 14.56 4.39 -12.82
#